data_9511cd0ffe4f68b7560c69c267474c0c
#
_entry.id   9511cd0ffe4f68b7560c69c267474c0c
#
_cell.length_a   1.000
_cell.length_b   1.000
_cell.length_c   1.000
_cell.angle_alpha   90.00
_cell.angle_beta   90.00
_cell.angle_gamma   90.00
#
_symmetry.space_group_name_H-M   'P 1'
#
loop_
_entity.id
_entity.type
_entity.pdbx_description
1 polymer ?
#
loop_
_entity_poly.entity_id
_entity_poly.type
_entity_poly.pdbx_seq_one_letter_code
_entity_poly.pdbx_strand_id
1 'polypeptide(L)'
;MKNFKFTPTSVILLVTLLLSNSLFSQNTVTPTSGAEWLGYVNAFSISDGEFQFGEVYQVESMKSTITSTSIELQPNFAIWESESNNPAWFDDTSSTQTPLVYIDGSTYAENNNLAGADLTFMGNVSEADLDAGYTAVAFIKALDAENNYATVVNNYVDITSAGDFTVSATAAELAEGYVIQYGFTVTGPLADPATEASLG
;
A
#
# COMPACT_ATOMS: atom_id res chain seq x y z
N MET A 1 27.52 -55.80 -63.46
CA MET A 1 27.22 -54.38 -63.10
C MET A 1 26.04 -54.39 -62.16
N LYS A 2 26.27 -54.12 -60.92
CA LYS A 2 25.21 -54.05 -59.87
C LYS A 2 24.85 -52.58 -59.64
N ASN A 3 23.62 -52.19 -59.95
CA ASN A 3 23.11 -50.82 -59.70
C ASN A 3 22.73 -50.65 -58.23
N PHE A 4 23.42 -49.79 -57.55
CA PHE A 4 23.05 -49.31 -56.20
C PHE A 4 22.02 -48.24 -56.38
N LYS A 5 20.85 -48.41 -55.78
CA LYS A 5 19.83 -47.36 -55.63
C LYS A 5 20.01 -46.72 -54.28
N PHE A 6 20.33 -45.43 -54.27
CA PHE A 6 20.28 -44.61 -53.07
C PHE A 6 18.84 -44.19 -52.81
N THR A 7 18.31 -44.53 -51.63
CA THR A 7 17.05 -43.97 -51.10
C THR A 7 17.41 -42.72 -50.27
N PRO A 8 16.73 -41.58 -50.51
CA PRO A 8 16.96 -40.41 -49.68
C PRO A 8 16.33 -40.62 -48.32
N THR A 9 17.17 -40.66 -47.27
CA THR A 9 16.73 -40.67 -45.89
C THR A 9 16.25 -39.25 -45.54
N SER A 10 14.94 -39.08 -45.37
CA SER A 10 14.34 -37.84 -44.87
C SER A 10 14.75 -37.60 -43.40
N VAL A 11 15.60 -36.62 -43.17
CA VAL A 11 15.92 -36.14 -41.83
C VAL A 11 14.75 -35.24 -41.39
N ILE A 12 13.89 -35.75 -40.53
CA ILE A 12 12.87 -34.95 -39.85
C ILE A 12 13.57 -34.22 -38.72
N LEU A 13 13.83 -32.91 -38.90
CA LEU A 13 14.32 -32.03 -37.87
C LEU A 13 13.15 -31.71 -36.94
N LEU A 14 13.06 -32.41 -35.80
CA LEU A 14 12.10 -32.13 -34.75
C LEU A 14 12.58 -30.89 -34.01
N VAL A 15 12.09 -29.71 -34.38
CA VAL A 15 12.27 -28.47 -33.62
C VAL A 15 11.32 -28.54 -32.43
N THR A 16 11.81 -29.01 -31.30
CA THR A 16 11.15 -28.86 -30.00
C THR A 16 11.24 -27.38 -29.60
N LEU A 17 10.15 -26.66 -29.84
CA LEU A 17 9.95 -25.31 -29.30
C LEU A 17 9.81 -25.46 -27.78
N LEU A 18 10.90 -25.28 -27.04
CA LEU A 18 10.88 -25.14 -25.60
C LEU A 18 10.18 -23.80 -25.31
N LEU A 19 8.87 -23.84 -25.16
CA LEU A 19 8.12 -22.79 -24.47
C LEU A 19 8.62 -22.81 -23.04
N SER A 20 9.61 -22.00 -22.73
CA SER A 20 9.93 -21.63 -21.37
C SER A 20 8.73 -20.87 -20.84
N ASN A 21 7.79 -21.58 -20.22
CA ASN A 21 6.87 -20.96 -19.29
C ASN A 21 7.73 -20.40 -18.18
N SER A 22 8.04 -19.12 -18.26
CA SER A 22 8.50 -18.37 -17.10
C SER A 22 7.37 -18.49 -16.10
N LEU A 23 7.51 -19.39 -15.12
CA LEU A 23 6.68 -19.39 -13.93
C LEU A 23 7.04 -18.09 -13.22
N PHE A 24 6.34 -17.01 -13.55
CA PHE A 24 6.41 -15.80 -12.74
C PHE A 24 5.95 -16.23 -11.35
N SER A 25 6.84 -16.08 -10.38
CA SER A 25 6.50 -16.34 -8.99
C SER A 25 5.49 -15.27 -8.59
N GLN A 26 4.26 -15.68 -8.36
CA GLN A 26 3.27 -14.79 -7.77
C GLN A 26 3.52 -14.78 -6.26
N ASN A 27 3.90 -13.63 -5.72
CA ASN A 27 4.02 -13.43 -4.29
C ASN A 27 2.66 -13.05 -3.72
N THR A 28 2.28 -13.71 -2.64
CA THR A 28 1.08 -13.35 -1.87
C THR A 28 1.51 -12.91 -0.49
N VAL A 29 1.08 -11.72 -0.09
CA VAL A 29 1.30 -11.17 1.25
C VAL A 29 -0.03 -10.91 1.92
N THR A 30 -0.04 -11.02 3.25
CA THR A 30 -1.21 -10.76 4.09
C THR A 30 -0.82 -9.78 5.19
N PRO A 31 -1.77 -9.10 5.85
CA PRO A 31 -1.49 -8.20 6.96
C PRO A 31 -0.66 -8.83 8.09
N THR A 32 -0.76 -10.15 8.24
CA THR A 32 -0.12 -10.90 9.34
C THR A 32 1.14 -11.66 8.93
N SER A 33 1.75 -11.31 7.78
CA SER A 33 2.92 -12.05 7.24
C SER A 33 4.24 -11.82 7.99
N GLY A 34 4.21 -11.21 9.19
CA GLY A 34 5.41 -10.96 9.98
C GLY A 34 6.30 -9.84 9.42
N ALA A 35 5.72 -8.94 8.64
CA ALA A 35 6.41 -7.76 8.10
C ALA A 35 6.71 -6.75 9.21
N GLU A 36 7.77 -5.98 9.02
CA GLU A 36 8.01 -4.76 9.80
C GLU A 36 7.10 -3.66 9.26
N TRP A 37 6.23 -3.13 10.13
CA TRP A 37 5.27 -2.11 9.76
C TRP A 37 5.82 -0.72 10.07
N LEU A 38 5.55 0.21 9.17
CA LEU A 38 6.01 1.60 9.19
C LEU A 38 4.81 2.53 9.14
N GLY A 39 4.98 3.75 9.65
CA GLY A 39 3.96 4.80 9.63
C GLY A 39 4.43 6.00 8.79
N TYR A 40 3.52 6.56 7.99
CA TYR A 40 3.76 7.77 7.22
C TYR A 40 2.49 8.57 7.05
N VAL A 41 2.60 9.89 7.12
CA VAL A 41 1.49 10.80 6.89
C VAL A 41 1.80 11.71 5.73
N ASN A 42 0.85 11.85 4.82
CA ASN A 42 0.76 13.01 3.93
C ASN A 42 -0.31 13.95 4.46
N ALA A 43 0.03 15.22 4.60
CA ALA A 43 -0.88 16.27 5.02
C ALA A 43 -1.29 17.11 3.81
N PHE A 44 -2.59 17.40 3.71
CA PHE A 44 -3.18 18.19 2.64
C PHE A 44 -4.02 19.31 3.24
N SER A 45 -3.98 20.48 2.65
CA SER A 45 -4.79 21.62 3.10
C SER A 45 -6.28 21.31 2.98
N ILE A 46 -7.04 21.60 4.03
CA ILE A 46 -8.50 21.49 4.01
C ILE A 46 -9.13 22.50 3.04
N SER A 47 -8.48 23.66 2.83
CA SER A 47 -9.06 24.74 2.06
C SER A 47 -9.07 24.52 0.54
N ASP A 48 -8.07 23.83 0.01
CA ASP A 48 -7.88 23.65 -1.45
C ASP A 48 -7.45 22.23 -1.86
N GLY A 49 -7.17 21.35 -0.89
CA GLY A 49 -6.73 19.98 -1.15
C GLY A 49 -5.28 19.83 -1.58
N GLU A 50 -4.49 20.92 -1.56
CA GLU A 50 -3.10 20.88 -1.98
C GLU A 50 -2.20 20.19 -0.96
N PHE A 51 -1.26 19.39 -1.46
CA PHE A 51 -0.24 18.73 -0.62
C PHE A 51 0.61 19.78 0.11
N GLN A 52 0.77 19.62 1.41
CA GLN A 52 1.54 20.52 2.24
C GLN A 52 2.90 19.92 2.59
N PHE A 53 2.90 18.75 3.19
CA PHE A 53 4.11 18.03 3.59
C PHE A 53 3.82 16.54 3.84
N GLY A 54 4.90 15.76 3.93
CA GLY A 54 4.83 14.36 4.37
C GLY A 54 5.86 14.10 5.46
N GLU A 55 5.52 13.22 6.41
CA GLU A 55 6.35 12.95 7.57
C GLU A 55 6.23 11.50 8.03
N VAL A 56 7.37 10.97 8.57
CA VAL A 56 7.44 9.62 9.13
C VAL A 56 6.95 9.65 10.57
N TYR A 57 6.06 8.72 10.91
CA TYR A 57 5.56 8.53 12.26
C TYR A 57 5.75 7.08 12.72
N GLN A 58 5.71 6.86 14.01
CA GLN A 58 5.62 5.51 14.56
C GLN A 58 4.24 4.92 14.24
N VAL A 59 4.16 3.59 14.12
CA VAL A 59 2.90 2.89 13.80
C VAL A 59 1.82 3.18 14.85
N GLU A 60 2.21 3.29 16.11
CA GLU A 60 1.31 3.65 17.22
C GLU A 60 0.70 5.04 17.06
N SER A 61 1.48 5.98 16.48
CA SER A 61 0.98 7.33 16.17
C SER A 61 -0.01 7.32 15.01
N MET A 62 -0.03 6.26 14.19
CA MET A 62 -1.05 6.03 13.16
C MET A 62 -2.35 5.46 13.73
N LYS A 63 -2.44 5.24 15.04
CA LYS A 63 -3.54 4.51 15.68
C LYS A 63 -3.79 3.15 15.04
N SER A 64 -2.71 2.49 14.64
CA SER A 64 -2.74 1.14 14.12
C SER A 64 -2.28 0.16 15.19
N THR A 65 -3.14 -0.78 15.55
CA THR A 65 -2.81 -1.85 16.49
C THR A 65 -2.50 -3.11 15.73
N ILE A 66 -1.23 -3.56 15.80
CA ILE A 66 -0.76 -4.73 15.06
C ILE A 66 -0.58 -5.89 16.03
N THR A 67 -1.24 -7.00 15.73
CA THR A 67 -1.11 -8.27 16.45
C THR A 67 -0.54 -9.34 15.52
N SER A 68 -0.35 -10.56 16.04
CA SER A 68 0.05 -11.69 15.20
C SER A 68 -1.05 -12.17 14.24
N THR A 69 -2.29 -11.71 14.39
CA THR A 69 -3.47 -12.21 13.66
C THR A 69 -4.30 -11.11 13.01
N SER A 70 -4.10 -9.84 13.37
CA SER A 70 -4.91 -8.73 12.87
C SER A 70 -4.15 -7.42 12.86
N ILE A 71 -4.62 -6.50 12.03
CA ILE A 71 -4.33 -5.07 12.09
C ILE A 71 -5.66 -4.37 12.27
N GLU A 72 -5.73 -3.53 13.29
CA GLU A 72 -6.82 -2.59 13.52
C GLU A 72 -6.36 -1.19 13.14
N LEU A 73 -7.18 -0.45 12.43
CA LEU A 73 -6.91 0.90 11.94
C LEU A 73 -7.99 1.82 12.48
N GLN A 74 -7.58 2.96 12.99
CA GLN A 74 -8.49 3.99 13.51
C GLN A 74 -8.20 5.35 12.86
N PRO A 75 -9.12 6.31 12.94
CA PRO A 75 -8.82 7.72 12.68
C PRO A 75 -7.62 8.18 13.52
N ASN A 76 -6.84 9.11 12.98
CA ASN A 76 -5.60 9.50 13.64
C ASN A 76 -5.83 10.51 14.77
N PHE A 77 -6.00 10.02 15.99
CA PHE A 77 -6.12 10.83 17.22
C PHE A 77 -4.76 11.23 17.80
N ALA A 78 -3.72 10.42 17.62
CA ALA A 78 -2.45 10.62 18.28
C ALA A 78 -1.66 11.84 17.75
N ILE A 79 -1.78 12.12 16.44
CA ILE A 79 -1.14 13.31 15.84
C ILE A 79 -1.76 14.60 16.38
N TRP A 80 -3.06 14.62 16.66
CA TRP A 80 -3.71 15.78 17.29
C TRP A 80 -2.98 16.20 18.57
N GLU A 81 -2.68 15.26 19.46
CA GLU A 81 -2.01 15.56 20.71
C GLU A 81 -0.56 16.00 20.52
N SER A 82 0.19 15.31 19.64
CA SER A 82 1.61 15.60 19.40
C SER A 82 1.82 16.91 18.66
N GLU A 83 0.91 17.29 17.76
CA GLU A 83 1.03 18.46 16.89
C GLU A 83 0.16 19.65 17.34
N SER A 84 -0.48 19.58 18.48
CA SER A 84 -1.46 20.56 18.97
C SER A 84 -0.96 22.01 19.04
N ASN A 85 0.36 22.22 19.14
CA ASN A 85 0.98 23.55 19.14
C ASN A 85 1.69 23.89 17.82
N ASN A 86 1.52 23.08 16.80
CA ASN A 86 2.19 23.27 15.53
C ASN A 86 1.28 24.04 14.55
N PRO A 87 1.64 25.28 14.15
CA PRO A 87 0.81 26.12 13.28
C PRO A 87 0.69 25.60 11.86
N ALA A 88 1.47 24.59 11.46
CA ALA A 88 1.29 23.91 10.18
C ALA A 88 0.08 22.96 10.18
N TRP A 89 -0.34 22.52 11.38
CA TRP A 89 -1.43 21.56 11.57
C TRP A 89 -2.73 22.21 12.03
N PHE A 90 -2.63 23.29 12.82
CA PHE A 90 -3.78 23.91 13.49
C PHE A 90 -3.80 25.42 13.36
N ASP A 91 -5.01 25.96 13.24
CA ASP A 91 -5.27 27.38 13.50
C ASP A 91 -5.51 27.57 15.02
N ASP A 92 -4.61 28.31 15.66
CA ASP A 92 -4.65 28.65 17.07
C ASP A 92 -5.21 30.05 17.36
N THR A 93 -5.72 30.74 16.33
CA THR A 93 -6.26 32.11 16.47
C THR A 93 -7.57 32.16 17.24
N SER A 94 -8.20 31.03 17.51
CA SER A 94 -9.42 30.87 18.30
C SER A 94 -9.15 30.08 19.59
N SER A 95 -10.09 30.16 20.57
CA SER A 95 -10.02 29.32 21.77
C SER A 95 -10.25 27.82 21.52
N THR A 96 -10.53 27.45 20.28
CA THR A 96 -10.75 26.08 19.84
C THR A 96 -9.76 25.76 18.74
N GLN A 97 -8.95 24.72 18.92
CA GLN A 97 -8.06 24.23 17.88
C GLN A 97 -8.88 23.77 16.69
N THR A 98 -8.51 24.27 15.51
CA THR A 98 -9.15 23.86 14.26
C THR A 98 -8.11 23.29 13.33
N PRO A 99 -8.22 22.02 12.88
CA PRO A 99 -7.28 21.46 11.92
C PRO A 99 -7.26 22.27 10.63
N LEU A 100 -6.06 22.52 10.10
CA LEU A 100 -5.83 23.15 8.80
C LEU A 100 -5.63 22.11 7.70
N VAL A 101 -5.39 20.86 8.09
CA VAL A 101 -5.09 19.75 7.18
C VAL A 101 -6.00 18.57 7.41
N TYR A 102 -6.27 17.83 6.35
CA TYR A 102 -6.63 16.43 6.41
C TYR A 102 -5.41 15.58 6.07
N ILE A 103 -5.43 14.32 6.43
CA ILE A 103 -4.28 13.44 6.28
C ILE A 103 -4.62 12.14 5.56
N ASP A 104 -3.61 11.62 4.85
CA ASP A 104 -3.50 10.21 4.47
C ASP A 104 -2.51 9.55 5.43
N GLY A 105 -3.04 8.91 6.47
CA GLY A 105 -2.25 8.17 7.45
C GLY A 105 -2.03 6.74 6.96
N SER A 106 -0.81 6.42 6.54
CA SER A 106 -0.46 5.11 5.99
C SER A 106 0.27 4.24 7.02
N THR A 107 -0.21 3.01 7.18
CA THR A 107 0.45 1.92 7.90
C THR A 107 0.82 0.86 6.87
N TYR A 108 2.12 0.69 6.62
CA TYR A 108 2.60 -0.11 5.50
C TYR A 108 3.85 -0.91 5.84
N ALA A 109 4.08 -1.95 5.05
CA ALA A 109 5.34 -2.69 5.01
C ALA A 109 6.10 -2.38 3.72
N GLU A 110 7.43 -2.34 3.82
CA GLU A 110 8.33 -2.17 2.69
C GLU A 110 9.13 -3.44 2.47
N ASN A 111 9.14 -3.95 1.24
CA ASN A 111 9.91 -5.13 0.91
C ASN A 111 10.39 -5.10 -0.56
N ASN A 112 11.62 -4.67 -0.77
CA ASN A 112 12.22 -4.53 -2.10
C ASN A 112 12.52 -5.88 -2.77
N ASN A 113 12.48 -7.00 -2.04
CA ASN A 113 12.58 -8.34 -2.64
C ASN A 113 11.34 -8.74 -3.46
N LEU A 114 10.27 -7.92 -3.42
CA LEU A 114 9.07 -8.11 -4.22
C LEU A 114 9.17 -7.43 -5.60
N ALA A 115 10.21 -6.63 -5.85
CA ALA A 115 10.44 -6.02 -7.15
C ALA A 115 10.68 -7.09 -8.24
N GLY A 116 10.19 -6.85 -9.44
CA GLY A 116 10.31 -7.75 -10.59
C GLY A 116 9.42 -8.99 -10.56
N ALA A 117 8.48 -9.10 -9.60
CA ALA A 117 7.55 -10.21 -9.48
C ALA A 117 6.10 -9.74 -9.33
N ASP A 118 5.15 -10.58 -9.77
CA ASP A 118 3.73 -10.33 -9.49
C ASP A 118 3.48 -10.37 -7.98
N LEU A 119 2.71 -9.42 -7.47
CA LEU A 119 2.35 -9.31 -6.06
C LEU A 119 0.84 -9.26 -5.89
N THR A 120 0.35 -10.02 -4.91
CA THR A 120 -1.02 -9.91 -4.41
C THR A 120 -0.99 -9.65 -2.91
N PHE A 121 -1.60 -8.55 -2.49
CA PHE A 121 -1.89 -8.23 -1.10
C PHE A 121 -3.35 -8.49 -0.82
N MET A 122 -3.64 -9.38 0.12
CA MET A 122 -5.00 -9.83 0.39
C MET A 122 -5.23 -10.08 1.87
N GLY A 123 -6.49 -10.02 2.27
CA GLY A 123 -6.92 -10.30 3.64
C GLY A 123 -8.43 -10.29 3.76
N ASN A 124 -8.89 -10.41 5.01
CA ASN A 124 -10.30 -10.32 5.34
C ASN A 124 -10.52 -9.18 6.33
N VAL A 125 -11.45 -8.29 6.02
CA VAL A 125 -11.94 -7.22 6.90
C VAL A 125 -13.05 -7.80 7.76
N SER A 126 -12.84 -7.85 9.06
CA SER A 126 -13.86 -8.35 10.01
C SER A 126 -14.92 -7.30 10.29
N GLU A 127 -14.55 -6.04 10.30
CA GLU A 127 -15.42 -4.90 10.59
C GLU A 127 -14.93 -3.67 9.81
N ALA A 128 -15.84 -2.82 9.34
CA ALA A 128 -15.53 -1.56 8.66
C ALA A 128 -16.61 -0.55 9.05
N ASP A 129 -16.35 0.17 10.13
CA ASP A 129 -17.28 1.06 10.81
C ASP A 129 -16.74 2.48 10.99
N LEU A 130 -15.74 2.86 10.17
CA LEU A 130 -15.24 4.23 10.15
C LEU A 130 -16.37 5.25 9.95
N ASP A 131 -16.36 6.33 10.74
CA ASP A 131 -17.28 7.45 10.58
C ASP A 131 -17.23 8.05 9.17
N ALA A 132 -18.33 8.62 8.73
CA ALA A 132 -18.53 9.14 7.36
C ALA A 132 -17.49 10.21 6.91
N GLY A 133 -16.72 10.77 7.83
CA GLY A 133 -15.61 11.69 7.52
C GLY A 133 -14.31 11.00 7.10
N TYR A 134 -14.24 9.67 7.23
CA TYR A 134 -13.01 8.90 6.99
C TYR A 134 -13.22 7.84 5.93
N THR A 135 -12.13 7.53 5.23
CA THR A 135 -12.06 6.42 4.28
C THR A 135 -10.83 5.57 4.54
N ALA A 136 -10.91 4.28 4.20
CA ALA A 136 -9.76 3.39 4.28
C ALA A 136 -9.55 2.68 2.94
N VAL A 137 -8.29 2.46 2.57
CA VAL A 137 -7.91 1.67 1.41
C VAL A 137 -6.84 0.66 1.78
N ALA A 138 -6.82 -0.50 1.12
CA ALA A 138 -5.66 -1.37 1.03
C ALA A 138 -4.90 -1.06 -0.26
N PHE A 139 -3.57 -1.03 -0.24
CA PHE A 139 -2.79 -0.61 -1.40
C PHE A 139 -1.53 -1.45 -1.65
N ILE A 140 -1.05 -1.41 -2.91
CA ILE A 140 0.32 -1.72 -3.33
C ILE A 140 0.85 -0.49 -4.05
N LYS A 141 2.03 0.01 -3.64
CA LYS A 141 2.73 1.14 -4.25
C LYS A 141 4.13 0.72 -4.71
N ALA A 142 4.57 1.31 -5.81
CA ALA A 142 5.97 1.31 -6.22
C ALA A 142 6.47 2.75 -6.29
N LEU A 143 7.62 3.02 -5.68
CA LEU A 143 8.23 4.34 -5.60
C LEU A 143 9.58 4.32 -6.32
N ASP A 144 9.84 5.34 -7.11
CA ASP A 144 11.11 5.53 -7.79
C ASP A 144 12.10 6.27 -6.87
N ALA A 145 13.02 5.53 -6.25
CA ALA A 145 14.02 6.09 -5.33
C ALA A 145 15.00 7.04 -6.03
N GLU A 146 15.24 6.86 -7.33
CA GLU A 146 16.12 7.73 -8.12
C GLU A 146 15.44 9.06 -8.47
N ASN A 147 14.10 9.10 -8.43
CA ASN A 147 13.29 10.27 -8.70
C ASN A 147 12.56 10.75 -7.44
N ASN A 148 13.29 10.94 -6.36
CA ASN A 148 12.81 11.48 -5.09
C ASN A 148 11.57 10.73 -4.54
N TYR A 149 11.56 9.40 -4.66
CA TYR A 149 10.47 8.53 -4.23
C TYR A 149 9.11 8.86 -4.87
N ALA A 150 9.14 9.37 -6.11
CA ALA A 150 7.91 9.60 -6.86
C ALA A 150 7.12 8.29 -6.97
N THR A 151 5.82 8.37 -6.68
CA THR A 151 4.92 7.22 -6.83
C THR A 151 4.73 6.90 -8.31
N VAL A 152 5.15 5.73 -8.76
CA VAL A 152 5.02 5.24 -10.15
C VAL A 152 3.89 4.24 -10.31
N VAL A 153 3.54 3.53 -9.22
CA VAL A 153 2.37 2.63 -9.15
C VAL A 153 1.62 2.91 -7.86
N ASN A 154 0.30 2.95 -7.93
CA ASN A 154 -0.59 3.05 -6.77
C ASN A 154 -1.88 2.27 -7.07
N ASN A 155 -1.81 0.95 -6.88
CA ASN A 155 -2.97 0.07 -7.00
C ASN A 155 -3.63 -0.04 -5.62
N TYR A 156 -4.93 0.14 -5.54
CA TYR A 156 -5.66 0.09 -4.27
C TYR A 156 -7.09 -0.43 -4.43
N VAL A 157 -7.68 -0.78 -3.31
CA VAL A 157 -9.10 -1.12 -3.18
C VAL A 157 -9.67 -0.42 -1.95
N ASP A 158 -10.87 0.13 -2.08
CA ASP A 158 -11.57 0.76 -0.95
C ASP A 158 -12.05 -0.30 0.04
N ILE A 159 -11.87 -0.02 1.33
CA ILE A 159 -12.38 -0.82 2.44
C ILE A 159 -13.66 -0.13 2.94
N THR A 160 -14.80 -0.58 2.45
CA THR A 160 -16.11 0.03 2.75
C THR A 160 -17.05 -0.88 3.53
N SER A 161 -16.70 -2.16 3.69
CA SER A 161 -17.50 -3.15 4.39
C SER A 161 -16.65 -4.35 4.82
N ALA A 162 -17.14 -5.13 5.76
CA ALA A 162 -16.59 -6.44 6.06
C ALA A 162 -16.59 -7.35 4.84
N GLY A 163 -15.56 -8.19 4.71
CA GLY A 163 -15.37 -9.12 3.60
C GLY A 163 -13.92 -9.21 3.16
N ASP A 164 -13.67 -9.99 2.12
CA ASP A 164 -12.34 -10.17 1.58
C ASP A 164 -11.93 -8.96 0.73
N PHE A 165 -10.66 -8.56 0.83
CA PHE A 165 -10.04 -7.61 -0.09
C PHE A 165 -8.87 -8.25 -0.83
N THR A 166 -8.59 -7.75 -2.03
CA THR A 166 -7.44 -8.16 -2.84
C THR A 166 -6.96 -6.99 -3.68
N VAL A 167 -5.68 -6.67 -3.55
CA VAL A 167 -4.96 -5.72 -4.41
C VAL A 167 -3.88 -6.49 -5.13
N SER A 168 -3.69 -6.26 -6.41
CA SER A 168 -2.65 -6.92 -7.20
C SER A 168 -1.86 -5.92 -8.02
N ALA A 169 -0.59 -6.23 -8.23
CA ALA A 169 0.30 -5.53 -9.14
C ALA A 169 1.15 -6.56 -9.91
N THR A 170 1.43 -6.26 -11.16
CA THR A 170 2.22 -7.12 -12.05
C THR A 170 3.72 -6.90 -11.88
N ALA A 171 4.53 -7.88 -12.26
CA ALA A 171 5.99 -7.76 -12.30
C ALA A 171 6.47 -6.55 -13.12
N ALA A 172 5.73 -6.18 -14.17
CA ALA A 172 6.06 -5.03 -15.01
C ALA A 172 5.78 -3.68 -14.29
N GLU A 173 4.76 -3.62 -13.44
CA GLU A 173 4.45 -2.46 -12.59
C GLU A 173 5.46 -2.35 -11.44
N LEU A 174 5.87 -3.49 -10.88
CA LEU A 174 6.82 -3.57 -9.77
C LEU A 174 8.26 -3.80 -10.26
N ALA A 175 8.70 -3.05 -11.27
CA ALA A 175 9.99 -3.26 -11.91
C ALA A 175 11.17 -3.20 -10.91
N GLU A 176 12.27 -3.86 -11.27
CA GLU A 176 13.53 -3.82 -10.52
C GLU A 176 13.99 -2.37 -10.29
N GLY A 177 14.47 -2.08 -9.09
CA GLY A 177 14.95 -0.76 -8.68
C GLY A 177 13.89 0.11 -7.99
N TYR A 178 12.62 -0.28 -8.00
CA TYR A 178 11.59 0.42 -7.23
C TYR A 178 11.54 -0.06 -5.78
N VAL A 179 11.13 0.84 -4.91
CA VAL A 179 10.76 0.55 -3.52
C VAL A 179 9.31 0.08 -3.50
N ILE A 180 9.10 -1.15 -3.04
CA ILE A 180 7.77 -1.78 -3.05
C ILE A 180 7.16 -1.70 -1.66
N GLN A 181 5.98 -1.09 -1.58
CA GLN A 181 5.19 -0.94 -0.37
C GLN A 181 3.82 -1.56 -0.53
N TYR A 182 3.30 -2.16 0.54
CA TYR A 182 1.92 -2.60 0.64
C TYR A 182 1.38 -2.33 2.04
N GLY A 183 0.11 -2.04 2.14
CA GLY A 183 -0.48 -1.67 3.44
C GLY A 183 -1.83 -1.02 3.32
N PHE A 184 -2.10 -0.14 4.27
CA PHE A 184 -3.37 0.54 4.42
C PHE A 184 -3.16 2.04 4.56
N THR A 185 -4.13 2.82 4.10
CA THR A 185 -4.22 4.25 4.35
C THR A 185 -5.59 4.56 4.92
N VAL A 186 -5.64 5.30 6.03
CA VAL A 186 -6.86 5.94 6.52
C VAL A 186 -6.77 7.43 6.19
N THR A 187 -7.74 7.92 5.44
CA THR A 187 -7.82 9.33 5.00
C THR A 187 -8.95 10.03 5.71
N GLY A 188 -8.70 11.20 6.25
CA GLY A 188 -9.71 12.06 6.86
C GLY A 188 -9.11 13.24 7.62
N PRO A 189 -9.94 14.08 8.26
CA PRO A 189 -9.46 15.15 9.10
C PRO A 189 -8.69 14.59 10.30
N LEU A 190 -7.81 15.42 10.90
CA LEU A 190 -7.25 15.08 12.20
C LEU A 190 -8.37 14.87 13.21
N ALA A 191 -8.34 13.75 13.91
CA ALA A 191 -9.38 13.39 14.87
C ALA A 191 -9.09 13.95 16.25
N ASP A 192 -10.05 14.69 16.83
CA ASP A 192 -9.95 15.17 18.21
C ASP A 192 -10.03 13.97 19.17
N PRO A 193 -9.03 13.74 20.04
CA PRO A 193 -9.05 12.66 21.03
C PRO A 193 -10.29 12.65 21.92
N ALA A 194 -10.91 13.81 22.14
CA ALA A 194 -12.16 13.90 22.91
C ALA A 194 -13.34 13.19 22.22
N THR A 195 -13.22 12.90 20.94
CA THR A 195 -14.27 12.22 20.13
C THR A 195 -13.95 10.74 19.88
N GLU A 196 -12.81 10.22 20.34
CA GLU A 196 -12.35 8.85 20.05
C GLU A 196 -13.41 7.78 20.33
N ALA A 197 -14.11 7.90 21.47
CA ALA A 197 -15.18 6.95 21.83
C ALA A 197 -16.40 6.95 20.89
N SER A 198 -16.51 7.93 19.99
CA SER A 198 -17.63 8.08 19.04
C SER A 198 -17.23 7.90 17.59
N LEU A 199 -15.95 7.92 17.28
CA LEU A 199 -15.43 7.85 15.91
C LEU A 199 -14.73 6.52 15.58
N GLY A 200 -14.46 5.65 16.55
CA GLY A 200 -13.86 4.36 16.22
C GLY A 200 -13.37 3.56 17.39
#